data_efb3a67b31f0128dbd1be4e917e77aa3
#
_entry.id   efb3a67b31f0128dbd1be4e917e77aa3
#
_cell.length_a   1.000
_cell.length_b   1.000
_cell.length_c   1.000
_cell.angle_alpha   90.00
_cell.angle_beta   90.00
_cell.angle_gamma   90.00
#
_symmetry.space_group_name_H-M   'P 1'
#
loop_
_entity.id
_entity.type
_entity.pdbx_description
1 polymer ?
#
loop_
_entity_poly.entity_id
_entity_poly.type
_entity_poly.pdbx_seq_one_letter_code
_entity_poly.pdbx_strand_id
1 'polypeptide(L)'
;MCAKDRSQNSVCSQTELVNSLFHLADVSSCPCLIRDSSGIIVHSNLLLTSKILEDINISKVFSLFSHSDLRSLNEEDVRVITYGGGKIVDGVTIGKYNCSILIEGFFVCDRVYTKWTFVNIKTLDFDFSDKLVSFKNSFLDLISSLAKENVNKWYVLHLHSFGFTHGQISNLIGISEKTSRNYSLEIRRVLKVSNQDELILLQISSSLYHILISN
;
A
#
# COMPACT_ATOMS: atom_id res chain seq x y z
N MET A 1 10.79 -30.59 33.85
CA MET A 1 10.47 -29.17 34.11
C MET A 1 10.90 -28.33 32.93
N CYS A 2 10.06 -27.44 32.46
CA CYS A 2 10.26 -26.51 31.32
C CYS A 2 10.09 -27.04 29.90
N ALA A 3 8.85 -27.31 29.51
CA ALA A 3 8.44 -27.35 28.10
C ALA A 3 7.14 -26.58 27.78
N LYS A 4 6.57 -25.88 28.80
CA LYS A 4 5.27 -25.20 28.66
C LYS A 4 5.34 -23.70 28.31
N ASP A 5 6.49 -23.02 28.46
CA ASP A 5 6.54 -21.56 28.29
C ASP A 5 6.86 -21.07 26.88
N ARG A 6 7.38 -21.93 25.97
CA ARG A 6 7.72 -21.48 24.60
C ARG A 6 6.52 -21.36 23.67
N SER A 7 5.44 -22.11 23.92
CA SER A 7 4.25 -22.05 23.04
C SER A 7 3.38 -20.82 23.28
N GLN A 8 3.30 -20.34 24.52
CA GLN A 8 2.47 -19.17 24.83
C GLN A 8 3.08 -17.84 24.34
N ASN A 9 4.41 -17.69 24.40
CA ASN A 9 5.08 -16.49 23.90
C ASN A 9 5.04 -16.40 22.35
N SER A 10 5.04 -17.53 21.63
CA SER A 10 4.93 -17.52 20.18
C SER A 10 3.53 -17.15 19.69
N VAL A 11 2.49 -17.59 20.38
CA VAL A 11 1.09 -17.28 20.01
C VAL A 11 0.76 -15.81 20.28
N CYS A 12 1.26 -15.21 21.35
CA CYS A 12 1.06 -13.80 21.63
C CYS A 12 1.74 -12.91 20.56
N SER A 13 2.96 -13.25 20.15
CA SER A 13 3.68 -12.51 19.11
C SER A 13 3.01 -12.60 17.73
N GLN A 14 2.37 -13.72 17.40
CA GLN A 14 1.66 -13.90 16.14
C GLN A 14 0.43 -12.99 16.03
N THR A 15 -0.35 -12.90 17.09
CA THR A 15 -1.53 -12.03 17.15
C THR A 15 -1.13 -10.56 17.06
N GLU A 16 -0.05 -10.17 17.71
CA GLU A 16 0.47 -8.80 17.64
C GLU A 16 0.92 -8.41 16.22
N LEU A 17 1.59 -9.31 15.50
CA LEU A 17 2.02 -9.05 14.13
C LEU A 17 0.83 -8.93 13.15
N VAL A 18 -0.19 -9.78 13.28
CA VAL A 18 -1.41 -9.67 12.47
C VAL A 18 -2.16 -8.37 12.81
N ASN A 19 -2.26 -8.00 14.08
CA ASN A 19 -2.87 -6.73 14.48
C ASN A 19 -2.09 -5.52 13.93
N SER A 20 -0.76 -5.62 13.85
CA SER A 20 0.06 -4.57 13.23
C SER A 20 -0.23 -4.43 11.74
N LEU A 21 -0.43 -5.54 11.02
CA LEU A 21 -0.86 -5.51 9.61
C LEU A 21 -2.23 -4.83 9.45
N PHE A 22 -3.20 -5.13 10.33
CA PHE A 22 -4.52 -4.49 10.29
C PHE A 22 -4.42 -2.99 10.62
N HIS A 23 -3.61 -2.65 11.61
CA HIS A 23 -3.36 -1.24 11.94
C HIS A 23 -2.75 -0.45 10.76
N LEU A 24 -1.85 -1.07 9.99
CA LEU A 24 -1.32 -0.46 8.75
C LEU A 24 -2.41 -0.15 7.73
N ALA A 25 -3.42 -1.02 7.62
CA ALA A 25 -4.56 -0.74 6.76
C ALA A 25 -5.42 0.41 7.29
N ASP A 26 -5.65 0.47 8.62
CA ASP A 26 -6.47 1.51 9.23
C ASP A 26 -5.88 2.92 9.11
N VAL A 27 -4.55 3.03 9.17
CA VAL A 27 -3.85 4.33 9.00
C VAL A 27 -3.61 4.69 7.52
N SER A 28 -4.00 3.83 6.59
CA SER A 28 -3.91 4.14 5.16
C SER A 28 -4.82 5.30 4.80
N SER A 29 -4.33 6.23 4.00
CA SER A 29 -5.10 7.34 3.42
C SER A 29 -5.99 6.90 2.25
N CYS A 30 -5.84 5.67 1.77
CA CYS A 30 -6.62 5.08 0.69
C CYS A 30 -7.57 4.01 1.21
N PRO A 31 -8.77 3.85 0.60
CA PRO A 31 -9.63 2.71 0.87
C PRO A 31 -8.86 1.41 0.64
N CYS A 32 -8.92 0.48 1.59
CA CYS A 32 -8.24 -0.81 1.42
C CYS A 32 -8.93 -1.94 2.19
N LEU A 33 -8.67 -3.17 1.74
CA LEU A 33 -9.03 -4.40 2.43
C LEU A 33 -7.85 -5.36 2.48
N ILE A 34 -7.89 -6.28 3.45
CA ILE A 34 -6.93 -7.37 3.59
C ILE A 34 -7.67 -8.69 3.44
N ARG A 35 -7.10 -9.59 2.64
CA ARG A 35 -7.59 -10.95 2.44
C ARG A 35 -6.56 -11.95 2.96
N ASP A 36 -7.04 -13.09 3.42
CA ASP A 36 -6.19 -14.23 3.68
C ASP A 36 -5.91 -15.04 2.39
N SER A 37 -5.08 -16.06 2.49
CA SER A 37 -4.73 -16.96 1.37
C SER A 37 -5.92 -17.76 0.82
N SER A 38 -7.05 -17.82 1.54
CA SER A 38 -8.30 -18.41 1.08
C SER A 38 -9.18 -17.43 0.32
N GLY A 39 -8.75 -16.15 0.22
CA GLY A 39 -9.51 -15.09 -0.42
C GLY A 39 -10.59 -14.46 0.45
N ILE A 40 -10.64 -14.82 1.74
CA ILE A 40 -11.61 -14.26 2.69
C ILE A 40 -11.11 -12.90 3.16
N ILE A 41 -12.01 -11.91 3.17
CA ILE A 41 -11.70 -10.58 3.73
C ILE A 41 -11.61 -10.71 5.25
N VAL A 42 -10.42 -10.44 5.80
CA VAL A 42 -10.15 -10.50 7.23
C VAL A 42 -10.12 -9.12 7.88
N HIS A 43 -9.92 -8.05 7.07
CA HIS A 43 -9.91 -6.68 7.55
C HIS A 43 -10.23 -5.69 6.41
N SER A 44 -10.77 -4.52 6.78
CA SER A 44 -10.94 -3.38 5.87
C SER A 44 -10.94 -2.08 6.68
N ASN A 45 -10.39 -1.02 6.09
CA ASN A 45 -10.39 0.27 6.78
C ASN A 45 -11.72 1.02 6.60
N LEU A 46 -11.92 2.03 7.45
CA LEU A 46 -13.12 2.86 7.45
C LEU A 46 -13.33 3.60 6.11
N LEU A 47 -12.23 3.94 5.40
CA LEU A 47 -12.33 4.64 4.12
C LEU A 47 -12.97 3.78 3.04
N LEU A 48 -12.75 2.46 3.04
CA LEU A 48 -13.42 1.56 2.10
C LEU A 48 -14.92 1.56 2.34
N THR A 49 -15.34 1.42 3.58
CA THR A 49 -16.76 1.36 3.93
C THR A 49 -17.48 2.69 3.70
N SER A 50 -16.87 3.82 4.04
CA SER A 50 -17.51 5.13 3.92
C SER A 50 -17.46 5.72 2.52
N LYS A 51 -16.41 5.45 1.71
CA LYS A 51 -16.24 6.09 0.39
C LYS A 51 -16.67 5.22 -0.79
N ILE A 52 -16.54 3.91 -0.67
CA ILE A 52 -16.82 2.98 -1.78
C ILE A 52 -18.08 2.18 -1.53
N LEU A 53 -18.23 1.65 -0.33
CA LEU A 53 -19.37 0.78 -0.03
C LEU A 53 -20.65 1.53 0.33
N GLU A 54 -20.57 2.78 0.80
CA GLU A 54 -21.74 3.64 1.07
C GLU A 54 -22.87 2.86 1.77
N ASP A 55 -22.60 2.28 2.93
CA ASP A 55 -23.53 1.45 3.73
C ASP A 55 -23.71 -0.01 3.22
N ILE A 56 -23.03 -0.43 2.15
CA ILE A 56 -23.04 -1.83 1.73
C ILE A 56 -22.17 -2.65 2.68
N ASN A 57 -22.68 -3.78 3.14
CA ASN A 57 -21.89 -4.68 3.99
C ASN A 57 -20.65 -5.17 3.24
N ILE A 58 -19.50 -5.16 3.92
CA ILE A 58 -18.20 -5.57 3.37
C ILE A 58 -18.23 -6.97 2.75
N SER A 59 -19.06 -7.88 3.27
CA SER A 59 -19.23 -9.23 2.71
C SER A 59 -19.77 -9.23 1.26
N LYS A 60 -20.39 -8.13 0.84
CA LYS A 60 -20.95 -7.96 -0.50
C LYS A 60 -20.02 -7.18 -1.44
N VAL A 61 -18.81 -6.77 -1.00
CA VAL A 61 -17.91 -5.96 -1.82
C VAL A 61 -17.63 -6.61 -3.18
N PHE A 62 -17.46 -7.93 -3.22
CA PHE A 62 -17.18 -8.64 -4.46
C PHE A 62 -18.34 -8.64 -5.45
N SER A 63 -19.59 -8.49 -5.01
CA SER A 63 -20.74 -8.38 -5.90
C SER A 63 -20.83 -7.01 -6.62
N LEU A 64 -20.01 -6.03 -6.23
CA LEU A 64 -19.94 -4.73 -6.88
C LEU A 64 -19.00 -4.71 -8.09
N PHE A 65 -18.16 -5.73 -8.24
CA PHE A 65 -17.25 -5.85 -9.39
C PHE A 65 -17.96 -6.53 -10.57
N SER A 66 -17.52 -6.20 -11.79
CA SER A 66 -17.86 -7.03 -12.94
C SER A 66 -17.21 -8.42 -12.81
N HIS A 67 -17.80 -9.43 -13.45
CA HIS A 67 -17.20 -10.77 -13.44
C HIS A 67 -15.79 -10.80 -14.05
N SER A 68 -15.54 -10.02 -15.09
CA SER A 68 -14.22 -9.90 -15.73
C SER A 68 -13.20 -9.28 -14.82
N ASP A 69 -13.55 -8.18 -14.14
CA ASP A 69 -12.65 -7.48 -13.24
C ASP A 69 -12.31 -8.34 -12.02
N LEU A 70 -13.33 -8.96 -11.41
CA LEU A 70 -13.12 -9.83 -10.26
C LEU A 70 -12.23 -11.04 -10.61
N ARG A 71 -12.40 -11.61 -11.81
CA ARG A 71 -11.54 -12.68 -12.30
C ARG A 71 -10.09 -12.21 -12.44
N SER A 72 -9.86 -11.08 -13.09
CA SER A 72 -8.53 -10.49 -13.26
C SER A 72 -7.86 -10.20 -11.92
N LEU A 73 -8.60 -9.61 -10.98
CA LEU A 73 -8.12 -9.33 -9.64
C LEU A 73 -7.73 -10.60 -8.87
N ASN A 74 -8.54 -11.66 -8.96
CA ASN A 74 -8.23 -12.91 -8.30
C ASN A 74 -7.02 -13.62 -8.94
N GLU A 75 -6.84 -13.54 -10.25
CA GLU A 75 -5.66 -14.08 -10.94
C GLU A 75 -4.38 -13.38 -10.48
N GLU A 76 -4.40 -12.04 -10.36
CA GLU A 76 -3.25 -11.29 -9.85
C GLU A 76 -3.04 -11.49 -8.34
N ASP A 77 -4.10 -11.63 -7.56
CA ASP A 77 -4.03 -11.97 -6.13
C ASP A 77 -3.28 -13.29 -5.92
N VAL A 78 -3.63 -14.33 -6.67
CA VAL A 78 -2.95 -15.64 -6.65
C VAL A 78 -1.48 -15.51 -7.06
N ARG A 79 -1.16 -14.70 -8.07
CA ARG A 79 0.23 -14.44 -8.47
C ARG A 79 1.03 -13.80 -7.37
N VAL A 80 0.47 -12.77 -6.72
CA VAL A 80 1.11 -12.06 -5.61
C VAL A 80 1.32 -13.00 -4.41
N ILE A 81 0.35 -13.86 -4.09
CA ILE A 81 0.48 -14.88 -3.05
C ILE A 81 1.61 -15.87 -3.38
N THR A 82 1.72 -16.29 -4.65
CA THR A 82 2.66 -17.33 -5.07
C THR A 82 4.09 -16.83 -5.22
N TYR A 83 4.26 -15.65 -5.81
CA TYR A 83 5.58 -15.12 -6.19
C TYR A 83 6.04 -13.94 -5.35
N GLY A 84 5.18 -13.42 -4.47
CA GLY A 84 5.43 -12.19 -3.71
C GLY A 84 5.31 -10.92 -4.54
N GLY A 85 5.62 -9.80 -3.92
CA GLY A 85 5.62 -8.48 -4.56
C GLY A 85 4.26 -7.79 -4.56
N GLY A 86 4.07 -6.89 -5.51
CA GLY A 86 2.83 -6.13 -5.70
C GLY A 86 2.45 -6.03 -7.17
N LYS A 87 1.17 -5.85 -7.43
CA LYS A 87 0.60 -5.69 -8.77
C LYS A 87 -0.48 -4.62 -8.78
N ILE A 88 -0.51 -3.84 -9.86
CA ILE A 88 -1.58 -2.88 -10.10
C ILE A 88 -2.49 -3.44 -11.20
N VAL A 89 -3.79 -3.39 -10.95
CA VAL A 89 -4.84 -3.68 -11.92
C VAL A 89 -5.59 -2.39 -12.19
N ASP A 90 -5.49 -1.89 -13.41
CA ASP A 90 -6.07 -0.62 -13.83
C ASP A 90 -7.47 -0.79 -14.43
N GLY A 91 -8.27 0.27 -14.40
CA GLY A 91 -9.56 0.33 -15.07
C GLY A 91 -10.63 -0.56 -14.46
N VAL A 92 -10.47 -0.92 -13.19
CA VAL A 92 -11.42 -1.76 -12.45
C VAL A 92 -12.70 -0.98 -12.15
N THR A 93 -13.84 -1.59 -12.46
CA THR A 93 -15.15 -1.01 -12.12
C THR A 93 -15.71 -1.65 -10.85
N ILE A 94 -16.00 -0.82 -9.86
CA ILE A 94 -16.65 -1.21 -8.60
C ILE A 94 -17.89 -0.35 -8.37
N GLY A 95 -19.07 -0.92 -8.54
CA GLY A 95 -20.33 -0.18 -8.51
C GLY A 95 -20.31 0.97 -9.53
N LYS A 96 -20.42 2.20 -9.04
CA LYS A 96 -20.40 3.43 -9.87
C LYS A 96 -18.99 4.02 -10.08
N TYR A 97 -17.97 3.45 -9.47
CA TYR A 97 -16.61 3.97 -9.51
C TYR A 97 -15.74 3.19 -10.49
N ASN A 98 -14.81 3.89 -11.13
CA ASN A 98 -13.71 3.30 -11.86
C ASN A 98 -12.41 3.63 -11.12
N CYS A 99 -11.62 2.62 -10.81
CA CYS A 99 -10.42 2.75 -10.00
C CYS A 99 -9.29 1.84 -10.49
N SER A 100 -8.10 2.07 -9.98
CA SER A 100 -7.01 1.09 -10.01
C SER A 100 -6.92 0.41 -8.66
N ILE A 101 -6.53 -0.86 -8.63
CA ILE A 101 -6.33 -1.63 -7.41
C ILE A 101 -4.89 -2.10 -7.36
N LEU A 102 -4.17 -1.66 -6.31
CA LEU A 102 -2.87 -2.19 -5.96
C LEU A 102 -3.05 -3.39 -5.06
N ILE A 103 -2.52 -4.53 -5.47
CA ILE A 103 -2.51 -5.79 -4.71
C ILE A 103 -1.09 -6.01 -4.20
N GLU A 104 -0.91 -6.14 -2.89
CA GLU A 104 0.37 -6.35 -2.22
C GLU A 104 0.31 -7.59 -1.34
N GLY A 105 1.36 -8.44 -1.39
CA GLY A 105 1.47 -9.66 -0.58
C GLY A 105 2.26 -9.41 0.71
N PHE A 106 1.79 -10.00 1.80
CA PHE A 106 2.43 -9.93 3.12
C PHE A 106 2.56 -11.32 3.73
N PHE A 107 3.75 -11.67 4.18
CA PHE A 107 4.02 -12.89 4.93
C PHE A 107 4.05 -12.55 6.41
N VAL A 108 3.11 -13.10 7.16
CA VAL A 108 3.01 -12.89 8.62
C VAL A 108 2.83 -14.25 9.28
N CYS A 109 3.83 -14.71 10.04
CA CYS A 109 3.76 -15.94 10.83
C CYS A 109 3.27 -17.16 10.04
N ASP A 110 3.95 -17.51 8.96
CA ASP A 110 3.63 -18.65 8.08
C ASP A 110 2.27 -18.55 7.36
N ARG A 111 1.63 -17.39 7.42
CA ARG A 111 0.41 -17.06 6.68
C ARG A 111 0.68 -16.00 5.65
N VAL A 112 -0.02 -16.11 4.53
CA VAL A 112 0.02 -15.10 3.46
C VAL A 112 -1.26 -14.30 3.51
N TYR A 113 -1.10 -13.00 3.42
CA TYR A 113 -2.20 -12.04 3.30
C TYR A 113 -1.97 -11.20 2.06
N THR A 114 -3.05 -10.74 1.44
CA THR A 114 -2.98 -9.72 0.39
C THR A 114 -3.74 -8.48 0.83
N LYS A 115 -3.18 -7.32 0.54
CA LYS A 115 -3.83 -6.02 0.73
C LYS A 115 -4.21 -5.46 -0.62
N TRP A 116 -5.47 -5.15 -0.80
CA TRP A 116 -6.00 -4.45 -1.96
C TRP A 116 -6.22 -3.00 -1.59
N THR A 117 -5.47 -2.11 -2.22
CA THR A 117 -5.59 -0.66 -2.02
C THR A 117 -6.28 -0.06 -3.25
N PHE A 118 -7.40 0.62 -3.01
CA PHE A 118 -8.20 1.22 -4.06
C PHE A 118 -7.75 2.66 -4.28
N VAL A 119 -7.44 2.99 -5.51
CA VAL A 119 -7.04 4.32 -5.95
C VAL A 119 -8.04 4.82 -6.98
N ASN A 120 -8.81 5.87 -6.63
CA ASN A 120 -9.80 6.45 -7.54
C ASN A 120 -9.15 7.58 -8.36
N ILE A 121 -8.91 7.31 -9.64
CA ILE A 121 -8.23 8.24 -10.56
C ILE A 121 -9.20 9.30 -11.10
N LYS A 122 -10.54 9.07 -11.09
CA LYS A 122 -11.51 9.97 -11.74
C LYS A 122 -11.88 11.22 -10.94
N THR A 123 -11.54 11.32 -9.67
CA THR A 123 -11.90 12.49 -8.83
C THR A 123 -10.86 13.61 -8.89
N LEU A 124 -9.82 13.46 -9.68
CA LEU A 124 -8.83 14.49 -9.87
C LEU A 124 -9.07 15.13 -11.26
N ASP A 125 -9.78 16.27 -11.28
CA ASP A 125 -9.76 17.25 -12.38
C ASP A 125 -8.35 17.87 -12.49
N PHE A 126 -7.36 17.03 -12.70
CA PHE A 126 -6.00 17.46 -13.01
C PHE A 126 -5.73 17.17 -14.48
N ASP A 127 -5.14 18.13 -15.14
CA ASP A 127 -4.41 17.88 -16.38
C ASP A 127 -3.19 17.00 -16.03
N PHE A 128 -3.47 15.70 -15.91
CA PHE A 128 -2.61 14.72 -15.27
C PHE A 128 -1.42 14.35 -16.17
N SER A 129 -1.52 14.62 -17.48
CA SER A 129 -0.51 14.17 -18.44
C SER A 129 0.83 14.87 -18.28
N ASP A 130 0.83 16.19 -18.22
CA ASP A 130 2.07 16.98 -18.10
C ASP A 130 2.69 16.84 -16.71
N LYS A 131 1.85 16.77 -15.68
CA LYS A 131 2.31 16.56 -14.30
C LYS A 131 2.89 15.16 -14.13
N LEU A 132 2.32 14.15 -14.76
CA LEU A 132 2.81 12.77 -14.71
C LEU A 132 4.19 12.63 -15.36
N VAL A 133 4.40 13.24 -16.54
CA VAL A 133 5.70 13.21 -17.23
C VAL A 133 6.76 13.93 -16.42
N SER A 134 6.45 15.11 -15.89
CA SER A 134 7.36 15.88 -15.03
C SER A 134 7.70 15.11 -13.75
N PHE A 135 6.72 14.48 -13.11
CA PHE A 135 6.92 13.65 -11.93
C PHE A 135 7.82 12.45 -12.22
N LYS A 136 7.54 11.71 -13.31
CA LYS A 136 8.32 10.53 -13.71
C LYS A 136 9.80 10.83 -13.84
N ASN A 137 10.14 11.90 -14.55
CA ASN A 137 11.53 12.32 -14.74
C ASN A 137 12.18 12.69 -13.39
N SER A 138 11.53 13.56 -12.61
CA SER A 138 12.02 13.98 -11.29
C SER A 138 12.16 12.80 -10.32
N PHE A 139 11.29 11.81 -10.39
CA PHE A 139 11.32 10.63 -9.53
C PHE A 139 12.51 9.71 -9.86
N LEU A 140 12.76 9.45 -11.15
CA LEU A 140 13.90 8.65 -11.58
C LEU A 140 15.24 9.30 -11.22
N ASP A 141 15.35 10.62 -11.41
CA ASP A 141 16.53 11.38 -11.02
C ASP A 141 16.75 11.33 -9.50
N LEU A 142 15.68 11.52 -8.72
CA LEU A 142 15.73 11.45 -7.26
C LEU A 142 16.18 10.07 -6.79
N ILE A 143 15.58 8.99 -7.29
CA ILE A 143 15.96 7.61 -6.92
C ILE A 143 17.44 7.37 -7.21
N SER A 144 17.91 7.77 -8.38
CA SER A 144 19.30 7.60 -8.79
C SER A 144 20.29 8.33 -7.86
N SER A 145 19.90 9.48 -7.31
CA SER A 145 20.71 10.24 -6.35
C SER A 145 20.60 9.66 -4.93
N LEU A 146 19.40 9.33 -4.47
CA LEU A 146 19.17 8.85 -3.11
C LEU A 146 19.85 7.51 -2.83
N ALA A 147 19.83 6.59 -3.78
CA ALA A 147 20.49 5.30 -3.66
C ALA A 147 22.03 5.42 -3.43
N LYS A 148 22.62 6.52 -3.90
CA LYS A 148 24.07 6.78 -3.77
C LYS A 148 24.42 7.65 -2.57
N GLU A 149 23.59 8.63 -2.24
CA GLU A 149 23.94 9.72 -1.33
C GLU A 149 23.32 9.59 0.06
N ASN A 150 22.14 9.03 0.19
CA ASN A 150 21.44 8.97 1.48
C ASN A 150 20.44 7.83 1.58
N VAL A 151 20.94 6.68 2.01
CA VAL A 151 20.15 5.47 2.19
C VAL A 151 18.94 5.65 3.12
N ASN A 152 19.05 6.49 4.14
CA ASN A 152 17.92 6.74 5.05
C ASN A 152 16.79 7.53 4.37
N LYS A 153 17.09 8.49 3.49
CA LYS A 153 16.07 9.15 2.67
C LYS A 153 15.41 8.17 1.71
N TRP A 154 16.20 7.25 1.15
CA TRP A 154 15.67 6.17 0.32
C TRP A 154 14.67 5.32 1.09
N TYR A 155 15.02 4.84 2.30
CA TYR A 155 14.11 4.08 3.13
C TYR A 155 12.87 4.86 3.53
N VAL A 156 12.99 6.17 3.83
CA VAL A 156 11.83 7.01 4.12
C VAL A 156 10.90 7.12 2.92
N LEU A 157 11.43 7.36 1.71
CA LEU A 157 10.62 7.39 0.49
C LEU A 157 9.90 6.06 0.29
N HIS A 158 10.64 4.96 0.38
CA HIS A 158 10.15 3.61 0.16
C HIS A 158 9.04 3.25 1.15
N LEU A 159 9.33 3.29 2.45
CA LEU A 159 8.36 2.94 3.50
C LEU A 159 7.14 3.87 3.50
N HIS A 160 7.35 5.15 3.24
CA HIS A 160 6.25 6.13 3.19
C HIS A 160 5.32 5.88 2.00
N SER A 161 5.86 5.43 0.87
CA SER A 161 5.08 5.00 -0.30
C SER A 161 4.22 3.76 -0.02
N PHE A 162 4.63 2.93 0.95
CA PHE A 162 3.84 1.79 1.43
C PHE A 162 2.86 2.15 2.56
N GLY A 163 2.73 3.42 2.90
CA GLY A 163 1.78 3.90 3.91
C GLY A 163 2.27 3.85 5.35
N PHE A 164 3.57 3.58 5.59
CA PHE A 164 4.13 3.63 6.94
C PHE A 164 4.12 5.05 7.50
N THR A 165 3.73 5.20 8.75
CA THR A 165 3.79 6.47 9.48
C THR A 165 5.22 6.83 9.83
N HIS A 166 5.49 8.12 10.08
CA HIS A 166 6.83 8.56 10.49
C HIS A 166 7.32 7.90 11.79
N GLY A 167 6.41 7.60 12.73
CA GLY A 167 6.73 6.87 13.95
C GLY A 167 7.19 5.43 13.66
N GLN A 168 6.49 4.73 12.77
CA GLN A 168 6.87 3.38 12.35
C GLN A 168 8.20 3.38 11.58
N ILE A 169 8.38 4.33 10.65
CA ILE A 169 9.63 4.48 9.91
C ILE A 169 10.80 4.75 10.87
N SER A 170 10.62 5.65 11.83
CA SER A 170 11.66 5.98 12.80
C SER A 170 12.13 4.76 13.59
N ASN A 171 11.19 3.91 14.01
CA ASN A 171 11.48 2.66 14.73
C ASN A 171 12.18 1.63 13.83
N LEU A 172 11.78 1.51 12.56
CA LEU A 172 12.33 0.52 11.63
C LEU A 172 13.77 0.82 11.20
N ILE A 173 14.10 2.08 10.96
CA ILE A 173 15.42 2.46 10.42
C ILE A 173 16.31 3.21 11.41
N GLY A 174 15.88 3.36 12.67
CA GLY A 174 16.71 3.93 13.73
C GLY A 174 16.96 5.44 13.61
N ILE A 175 16.05 6.21 13.03
CA ILE A 175 16.13 7.68 12.95
C ILE A 175 15.06 8.33 13.84
N SER A 176 15.18 9.63 14.12
CA SER A 176 14.10 10.33 14.82
C SER A 176 12.89 10.53 13.92
N GLU A 177 11.68 10.57 14.51
CA GLU A 177 10.45 10.90 13.76
C GLU A 177 10.55 12.26 13.07
N LYS A 178 11.19 13.23 13.74
CA LYS A 178 11.47 14.56 13.16
C LYS A 178 12.34 14.46 11.91
N THR A 179 13.37 13.61 11.93
CA THR A 179 14.24 13.36 10.77
C THR A 179 13.44 12.73 9.63
N SER A 180 12.59 11.73 9.92
CA SER A 180 11.73 11.11 8.93
C SER A 180 10.77 12.12 8.27
N ARG A 181 10.15 13.01 9.06
CA ARG A 181 9.30 14.11 8.56
C ARG A 181 10.06 15.07 7.65
N ASN A 182 11.28 15.46 8.05
CA ASN A 182 12.12 16.36 7.26
C ASN A 182 12.49 15.72 5.91
N TYR A 183 12.90 14.47 5.91
CA TYR A 183 13.22 13.74 4.67
C TYR A 183 12.00 13.65 3.74
N SER A 184 10.81 13.33 4.27
CA SER A 184 9.59 13.31 3.49
C SER A 184 9.25 14.68 2.90
N LEU A 185 9.46 15.78 3.64
CA LEU A 185 9.25 17.13 3.13
C LEU A 185 10.23 17.49 2.00
N GLU A 186 11.51 17.14 2.14
CA GLU A 186 12.51 17.36 1.10
C GLU A 186 12.19 16.57 -0.16
N ILE A 187 11.86 15.29 -0.03
CA ILE A 187 11.44 14.42 -1.14
C ILE A 187 10.24 15.03 -1.88
N ARG A 188 9.20 15.43 -1.15
CA ARG A 188 8.01 16.03 -1.75
C ARG A 188 8.30 17.34 -2.48
N ARG A 189 9.22 18.18 -1.94
CA ARG A 189 9.65 19.42 -2.60
C ARG A 189 10.35 19.13 -3.93
N VAL A 190 11.27 18.15 -3.95
CA VAL A 190 11.97 17.74 -5.18
C VAL A 190 10.99 17.22 -6.22
N LEU A 191 10.03 16.39 -5.80
CA LEU A 191 9.02 15.80 -6.67
C LEU A 191 7.86 16.76 -7.00
N LYS A 192 7.83 17.96 -6.39
CA LYS A 192 6.76 18.96 -6.55
C LYS A 192 5.37 18.41 -6.23
N VAL A 193 5.27 17.57 -5.18
CA VAL A 193 4.01 17.01 -4.70
C VAL A 193 3.56 17.67 -3.40
N SER A 194 2.26 17.89 -3.25
CA SER A 194 1.69 18.65 -2.14
C SER A 194 1.57 17.82 -0.87
N ASN A 195 1.20 16.54 -1.01
CA ASN A 195 0.96 15.63 0.10
C ASN A 195 1.36 14.20 -0.25
N GLN A 196 1.20 13.30 0.72
CA GLN A 196 1.55 11.89 0.56
C GLN A 196 0.63 11.16 -0.41
N ASP A 197 -0.65 11.46 -0.40
CA ASP A 197 -1.64 10.80 -1.25
C ASP A 197 -1.34 11.10 -2.73
N GLU A 198 -0.98 12.34 -3.03
CA GLU A 198 -0.54 12.72 -4.37
C GLU A 198 0.74 12.01 -4.78
N LEU A 199 1.70 11.84 -3.87
CA LEU A 199 2.93 11.08 -4.13
C LEU A 199 2.61 9.63 -4.50
N ILE A 200 1.78 8.96 -3.71
CA ILE A 200 1.37 7.57 -3.94
C ILE A 200 0.62 7.46 -5.28
N LEU A 201 -0.34 8.35 -5.54
CA LEU A 201 -1.10 8.38 -6.77
C LEU A 201 -0.21 8.53 -8.02
N LEU A 202 0.74 9.46 -7.97
CA LEU A 202 1.66 9.69 -9.08
C LEU A 202 2.61 8.51 -9.29
N GLN A 203 3.07 7.86 -8.22
CA GLN A 203 3.89 6.65 -8.31
C GLN A 203 3.12 5.50 -8.97
N ILE A 204 1.89 5.28 -8.57
CA ILE A 204 1.01 4.25 -9.14
C ILE A 204 0.74 4.56 -10.62
N SER A 205 0.27 5.78 -10.93
CA SER A 205 -0.11 6.19 -12.28
C SER A 205 1.07 6.23 -13.26
N SER A 206 2.28 6.47 -12.76
CA SER A 206 3.50 6.46 -13.58
C SER A 206 4.11 5.08 -13.78
N SER A 207 3.52 4.03 -13.21
CA SER A 207 4.06 2.67 -13.18
C SER A 207 5.45 2.57 -12.52
N LEU A 208 5.83 3.55 -11.70
CA LEU A 208 7.12 3.57 -10.99
C LEU A 208 7.09 2.79 -9.67
N TYR A 209 5.90 2.40 -9.23
CA TYR A 209 5.74 1.68 -7.97
C TYR A 209 6.52 0.35 -7.93
N HIS A 210 6.60 -0.36 -9.06
CA HIS A 210 7.37 -1.59 -9.15
C HIS A 210 8.88 -1.39 -8.94
N ILE A 211 9.42 -0.21 -9.23
CA ILE A 211 10.85 0.10 -9.00
C ILE A 211 11.16 0.09 -7.50
N LEU A 212 10.19 0.46 -6.65
CA LEU A 212 10.32 0.43 -5.20
C LEU A 212 10.24 -1.00 -4.63
N ILE A 213 9.62 -1.93 -5.36
CA ILE A 213 9.43 -3.32 -4.93
C ILE A 213 10.61 -4.20 -5.38
N SER A 214 11.27 -3.83 -6.49
CA SER A 214 12.30 -4.65 -7.14
C SER A 214 13.73 -4.43 -6.60
N ASN A 215 13.94 -3.46 -5.72
CA ASN A 215 15.21 -3.13 -5.10
C ASN A 215 15.18 -3.37 -3.59
#